data_fc61f452e4f4b83081a08615cecf171a
#
_entry.id   fc61f452e4f4b83081a08615cecf171a
#
_cell.length_a   1.000
_cell.length_b   1.000
_cell.length_c   1.000
_cell.angle_alpha   90.00
_cell.angle_beta   90.00
_cell.angle_gamma   90.00
#
_symmetry.space_group_name_H-M   'P 1'
#
loop_
_entity.id
_entity.type
_entity.pdbx_description
1 polymer ?
#
loop_
_entity_poly.entity_id
_entity_poly.type
_entity_poly.pdbx_seq_one_letter_code
_entity_poly.pdbx_strand_id
1 'polypeptide(L)'
;MKAKNGALESLNKARIIAAVALVLGALFDYLFYAKAPGINFPLYVFLLTAGLWLMARFFKKPVEKNIFWLLFPLLFFSAMVFVRASLLLTFLNIVASLLLLLILAEVFSGKKLRNFLIKDYLKIFFLPFKFIPSLFQTLADLFQPVAKNKGKALRQVLK
;
A
#
# COMPACT_ATOMS: atom_id res chain seq x y z
N MET A 1 -23.14 27.46 -6.16
CA MET A 1 -21.94 27.36 -7.02
C MET A 1 -20.73 26.74 -6.31
N LYS A 2 -20.36 27.11 -5.09
CA LYS A 2 -19.19 26.56 -4.34
C LYS A 2 -19.18 25.04 -4.16
N ALA A 3 -20.33 24.42 -3.84
CA ALA A 3 -20.45 22.96 -3.63
C ALA A 3 -20.14 22.13 -4.90
N LYS A 4 -20.57 22.59 -6.07
CA LYS A 4 -20.34 21.92 -7.37
C LYS A 4 -18.87 21.95 -7.77
N ASN A 5 -18.16 23.04 -7.50
CA ASN A 5 -16.71 23.16 -7.76
C ASN A 5 -15.89 22.28 -6.84
N GLY A 6 -16.27 22.15 -5.56
CA GLY A 6 -15.61 21.22 -4.63
C GLY A 6 -15.76 19.73 -5.01
N ALA A 7 -16.94 19.34 -5.51
CA ALA A 7 -17.18 18.00 -5.99
C ALA A 7 -16.35 17.67 -7.26
N LEU A 8 -16.25 18.60 -8.20
CA LEU A 8 -15.42 18.42 -9.39
C LEU A 8 -13.93 18.33 -9.07
N GLU A 9 -13.46 19.11 -8.11
CA GLU A 9 -12.06 19.06 -7.67
C GLU A 9 -11.72 17.73 -6.98
N SER A 10 -12.63 17.21 -6.14
CA SER A 10 -12.45 15.90 -5.48
C SER A 10 -12.44 14.75 -6.49
N LEU A 11 -13.30 14.79 -7.51
CA LEU A 11 -13.33 13.81 -8.59
C LEU A 11 -12.05 13.82 -9.43
N ASN A 12 -11.51 15.00 -9.74
CA ASN A 12 -10.25 15.11 -10.47
C ASN A 12 -9.07 14.57 -9.65
N LYS A 13 -9.03 14.84 -8.33
CA LYS A 13 -8.03 14.25 -7.44
C LYS A 13 -8.13 12.72 -7.42
N ALA A 14 -9.33 12.17 -7.29
CA ALA A 14 -9.56 10.74 -7.31
C ALA A 14 -9.11 10.08 -8.62
N ARG A 15 -9.39 10.71 -9.78
CA ARG A 15 -8.95 10.23 -11.09
C ARG A 15 -7.43 10.19 -11.22
N ILE A 16 -6.73 11.22 -10.76
CA ILE A 16 -5.26 11.26 -10.79
C ILE A 16 -4.68 10.14 -9.91
N ILE A 17 -5.22 9.95 -8.70
CA ILE A 17 -4.79 8.87 -7.80
C ILE A 17 -5.00 7.51 -8.47
N ALA A 18 -6.17 7.29 -9.04
CA ALA A 18 -6.50 6.04 -9.72
C ALA A 18 -5.59 5.78 -10.93
N ALA A 19 -5.30 6.79 -11.74
CA ALA A 19 -4.41 6.68 -12.89
C ALA A 19 -2.98 6.32 -12.46
N VAL A 20 -2.43 7.00 -11.45
CA VAL A 20 -1.10 6.70 -10.92
C VAL A 20 -1.04 5.30 -10.31
N ALA A 21 -2.07 4.90 -9.55
CA ALA A 21 -2.15 3.57 -8.97
C ALA A 21 -2.22 2.47 -10.04
N LEU A 22 -2.96 2.70 -11.13
CA LEU A 22 -3.08 1.77 -12.25
C LEU A 22 -1.74 1.62 -12.98
N VAL A 23 -1.05 2.73 -13.26
CA VAL A 23 0.28 2.72 -13.89
C VAL A 23 1.29 1.98 -13.01
N LEU A 24 1.31 2.27 -11.70
CA LEU A 24 2.20 1.59 -10.75
C LEU A 24 1.87 0.10 -10.61
N GLY A 25 0.57 -0.26 -10.65
CA GLY A 25 0.14 -1.66 -10.65
C GLY A 25 0.58 -2.41 -11.91
N ALA A 26 0.41 -1.81 -13.09
CA ALA A 26 0.89 -2.40 -14.36
C ALA A 26 2.42 -2.55 -14.39
N LEU A 27 3.15 -1.57 -13.87
CA LEU A 27 4.60 -1.64 -13.72
C LEU A 27 5.02 -2.73 -12.72
N PHE A 28 4.27 -2.91 -11.63
CA PHE A 28 4.49 -4.00 -10.69
C PHE A 28 4.35 -5.36 -11.40
N ASP A 29 3.25 -5.56 -12.11
CA ASP A 29 3.00 -6.80 -12.85
C ASP A 29 4.14 -7.05 -13.87
N TYR A 30 4.49 -6.07 -14.68
CA TYR A 30 5.57 -6.19 -15.67
C TYR A 30 6.93 -6.52 -15.06
N LEU A 31 7.26 -5.91 -13.90
CA LEU A 31 8.54 -6.10 -13.23
C LEU A 31 8.64 -7.45 -12.49
N PHE A 32 7.52 -7.94 -11.94
CA PHE A 32 7.52 -9.10 -11.05
C PHE A 32 6.88 -10.35 -11.66
N TYR A 33 6.15 -10.22 -12.78
CA TYR A 33 5.54 -11.38 -13.42
C TYR A 33 6.57 -12.46 -13.74
N ALA A 34 6.39 -13.63 -13.13
CA ALA A 34 7.28 -14.81 -13.27
C ALA A 34 8.77 -14.55 -12.94
N LYS A 35 9.09 -13.51 -12.16
CA LYS A 35 10.47 -13.16 -11.80
C LYS A 35 10.65 -13.14 -10.28
N ALA A 36 11.76 -13.70 -9.81
CA ALA A 36 12.14 -13.56 -8.41
C ALA A 36 12.52 -12.11 -8.06
N PRO A 37 12.36 -11.69 -6.80
CA PRO A 37 12.86 -10.40 -6.34
C PRO A 37 14.37 -10.29 -6.58
N GLY A 38 14.77 -9.29 -7.36
CA GLY A 38 16.15 -8.99 -7.71
C GLY A 38 16.29 -7.49 -7.92
N ILE A 39 16.92 -7.05 -9.00
CA ILE A 39 17.08 -5.65 -9.37
C ILE A 39 15.73 -4.96 -9.65
N ASN A 40 14.71 -5.73 -10.01
CA ASN A 40 13.33 -5.26 -10.18
C ASN A 40 12.75 -4.66 -8.90
N PHE A 41 13.15 -5.15 -7.71
CA PHE A 41 12.65 -4.66 -6.44
C PHE A 41 13.11 -3.22 -6.12
N PRO A 42 14.43 -2.87 -6.09
CA PRO A 42 14.87 -1.51 -5.89
C PRO A 42 14.36 -0.55 -6.99
N LEU A 43 14.26 -1.03 -8.24
CA LEU A 43 13.69 -0.23 -9.33
C LEU A 43 12.22 0.13 -9.03
N TYR A 44 11.43 -0.83 -8.59
CA TYR A 44 10.03 -0.59 -8.25
C TYR A 44 9.87 0.32 -7.03
N VAL A 45 10.70 0.16 -6.00
CA VAL A 45 10.73 1.06 -4.83
C VAL A 45 11.05 2.50 -5.25
N PHE A 46 11.98 2.68 -6.18
CA PHE A 46 12.30 3.99 -6.74
C PHE A 46 11.09 4.59 -7.50
N LEU A 47 10.42 3.80 -8.35
CA LEU A 47 9.23 4.24 -9.08
C LEU A 47 8.07 4.61 -8.15
N LEU A 48 7.83 3.81 -7.11
CA LEU A 48 6.84 4.12 -6.07
C LEU A 48 7.15 5.44 -5.37
N THR A 49 8.41 5.64 -4.99
CA THR A 49 8.86 6.88 -4.32
C THR A 49 8.68 8.08 -5.24
N ALA A 50 9.04 7.95 -6.52
CA ALA A 50 8.84 8.99 -7.52
C ALA A 50 7.35 9.30 -7.73
N GLY A 51 6.49 8.28 -7.79
CA GLY A 51 5.04 8.42 -7.87
C GLY A 51 4.45 9.16 -6.67
N LEU A 52 4.86 8.81 -5.46
CA LEU A 52 4.44 9.49 -4.23
C LEU A 52 4.88 10.95 -4.21
N TRP A 53 6.12 11.23 -4.61
CA TRP A 53 6.65 12.59 -4.71
C TRP A 53 5.89 13.42 -5.74
N LEU A 54 5.60 12.83 -6.91
CA LEU A 54 4.83 13.49 -7.96
C LEU A 54 3.41 13.83 -7.45
N MET A 55 2.75 12.89 -6.78
CA MET A 55 1.43 13.12 -6.18
C MET A 55 1.46 14.23 -5.13
N ALA A 56 2.47 14.24 -4.24
CA ALA A 56 2.60 15.29 -3.24
C ALA A 56 2.75 16.67 -3.91
N ARG A 57 3.49 16.73 -5.01
CA ARG A 57 3.68 17.95 -5.79
C ARG A 57 2.38 18.40 -6.47
N PHE A 58 1.63 17.49 -7.09
CA PHE A 58 0.33 17.78 -7.69
C PHE A 58 -0.69 18.29 -6.67
N PHE A 59 -0.72 17.70 -5.49
CA PHE A 59 -1.65 18.11 -4.44
C PHE A 59 -1.14 19.29 -3.58
N LYS A 60 -0.01 19.90 -3.98
CA LYS A 60 0.62 21.02 -3.26
C LYS A 60 0.82 20.72 -1.77
N LYS A 61 1.11 19.46 -1.43
CA LYS A 61 1.41 19.06 -0.06
C LYS A 61 2.81 19.56 0.33
N PRO A 62 2.98 20.13 1.53
CA PRO A 62 4.29 20.51 2.01
C PRO A 62 5.12 19.25 2.23
N VAL A 63 6.19 19.09 1.45
CA VAL A 63 7.15 18.00 1.62
C VAL A 63 8.21 18.46 2.61
N GLU A 64 8.36 17.74 3.70
CA GLU A 64 9.34 18.06 4.74
C GLU A 64 10.77 17.81 4.21
N LYS A 65 11.69 18.75 4.46
CA LYS A 65 13.09 18.62 4.00
C LYS A 65 13.78 17.38 4.57
N ASN A 66 13.36 16.92 5.74
CA ASN A 66 13.92 15.76 6.41
C ASN A 66 13.56 14.41 5.75
N ILE A 67 12.77 14.42 4.68
CA ILE A 67 12.38 13.20 3.95
C ILE A 67 13.59 12.48 3.35
N PHE A 68 14.67 13.19 3.04
CA PHE A 68 15.90 12.59 2.53
C PHE A 68 16.55 11.60 3.51
N TRP A 69 16.40 11.84 4.83
CA TRP A 69 16.84 10.89 5.85
C TRP A 69 16.11 9.55 5.81
N LEU A 70 14.89 9.56 5.29
CA LEU A 70 14.08 8.34 5.13
C LEU A 70 14.37 7.63 3.80
N LEU A 71 14.71 8.40 2.76
CA LEU A 71 15.03 7.85 1.44
C LEU A 71 16.31 7.02 1.45
N PHE A 72 17.33 7.46 2.22
CA PHE A 72 18.60 6.77 2.29
C PHE A 72 18.46 5.32 2.79
N PRO A 73 17.89 5.04 3.99
CA PRO A 73 17.70 3.66 4.44
C PRO A 73 16.72 2.89 3.54
N LEU A 74 15.70 3.54 2.96
CA LEU A 74 14.77 2.89 2.04
C LEU A 74 15.50 2.34 0.81
N LEU A 75 16.32 3.16 0.15
CA LEU A 75 17.09 2.73 -1.01
C LEU A 75 18.15 1.71 -0.65
N PHE A 76 18.78 1.84 0.52
CA PHE A 76 19.76 0.89 1.03
C PHE A 76 19.14 -0.50 1.23
N PHE A 77 18.05 -0.61 1.98
CA PHE A 77 17.41 -1.91 2.20
C PHE A 77 16.84 -2.50 0.91
N SER A 78 16.28 -1.68 0.02
CA SER A 78 15.78 -2.16 -1.27
C SER A 78 16.92 -2.68 -2.16
N ALA A 79 18.07 -2.03 -2.19
CA ALA A 79 19.25 -2.50 -2.93
C ALA A 79 19.81 -3.80 -2.35
N MET A 80 19.77 -3.97 -1.01
CA MET A 80 20.23 -5.19 -0.35
C MET A 80 19.39 -6.43 -0.73
N VAL A 81 18.15 -6.27 -1.20
CA VAL A 81 17.35 -7.37 -1.75
C VAL A 81 18.03 -7.99 -2.99
N PHE A 82 18.69 -7.17 -3.81
CA PHE A 82 19.41 -7.64 -4.98
C PHE A 82 20.76 -8.31 -4.63
N VAL A 83 21.47 -7.78 -3.62
CA VAL A 83 22.85 -8.20 -3.30
C VAL A 83 22.88 -9.48 -2.46
N ARG A 84 21.84 -9.77 -1.68
CA ARG A 84 21.84 -10.86 -0.69
C ARG A 84 21.37 -12.18 -1.28
N ALA A 85 22.18 -13.22 -1.08
CA ALA A 85 21.82 -14.60 -1.45
C ALA A 85 21.00 -15.34 -0.38
N SER A 86 20.97 -14.84 0.89
CA SER A 86 20.21 -15.46 1.98
C SER A 86 18.73 -15.08 1.93
N LEU A 87 17.86 -16.08 1.83
CA LEU A 87 16.40 -15.91 1.76
C LEU A 87 15.83 -15.14 2.96
N LEU A 88 16.33 -15.43 4.17
CA LEU A 88 15.91 -14.74 5.39
C LEU A 88 16.25 -13.24 5.35
N LEU A 89 17.48 -12.91 4.95
CA LEU A 89 17.93 -11.52 4.87
C LEU A 89 17.19 -10.77 3.76
N THR A 90 16.93 -11.41 2.63
CA THR A 90 16.12 -10.85 1.54
C THR A 90 14.70 -10.53 2.05
N PHE A 91 14.07 -11.46 2.76
CA PHE A 91 12.75 -11.24 3.36
C PHE A 91 12.76 -10.06 4.35
N LEU A 92 13.74 -9.99 5.25
CA LEU A 92 13.86 -8.89 6.22
C LEU A 92 14.06 -7.53 5.51
N ASN A 93 14.88 -7.49 4.45
CA ASN A 93 15.11 -6.26 3.67
C ASN A 93 13.84 -5.81 2.93
N ILE A 94 13.05 -6.76 2.39
CA ILE A 94 11.75 -6.46 1.78
C ILE A 94 10.80 -5.86 2.81
N VAL A 95 10.67 -6.50 3.99
CA VAL A 95 9.80 -6.01 5.07
C VAL A 95 10.24 -4.62 5.54
N ALA A 96 11.55 -4.40 5.76
CA ALA A 96 12.08 -3.09 6.13
C ALA A 96 11.77 -2.03 5.07
N SER A 97 11.96 -2.34 3.79
CA SER A 97 11.66 -1.42 2.69
C SER A 97 10.16 -1.08 2.61
N LEU A 98 9.27 -2.06 2.79
CA LEU A 98 7.83 -1.83 2.80
C LEU A 98 7.40 -0.95 3.98
N LEU A 99 7.95 -1.16 5.17
CA LEU A 99 7.68 -0.33 6.35
C LEU A 99 8.14 1.12 6.12
N LEU A 100 9.33 1.31 5.56
CA LEU A 100 9.85 2.63 5.21
C LEU A 100 9.02 3.32 4.13
N LEU A 101 8.52 2.57 3.13
CA LEU A 101 7.60 3.09 2.12
C LEU A 101 6.28 3.54 2.72
N LEU A 102 5.71 2.79 3.68
CA LEU A 102 4.50 3.19 4.39
C LEU A 102 4.70 4.49 5.18
N ILE A 103 5.82 4.61 5.91
CA ILE A 103 6.17 5.85 6.62
C ILE A 103 6.34 7.00 5.63
N LEU A 104 7.00 6.76 4.51
CA LEU A 104 7.20 7.74 3.46
C LEU A 104 5.87 8.23 2.88
N ALA A 105 4.93 7.32 2.59
CA ALA A 105 3.60 7.66 2.11
C ALA A 105 2.81 8.54 3.09
N GLU A 106 2.92 8.27 4.39
CA GLU A 106 2.31 9.10 5.44
C GLU A 106 2.92 10.50 5.48
N VAL A 107 4.25 10.63 5.35
CA VAL A 107 4.94 11.93 5.30
C VAL A 107 4.53 12.70 4.03
N PHE A 108 4.43 12.06 2.88
CA PHE A 108 3.92 12.68 1.66
C PHE A 108 2.44 13.07 1.75
N SER A 109 1.68 12.43 2.63
CA SER A 109 0.30 12.83 2.95
C SER A 109 0.22 14.10 3.82
N GLY A 110 1.36 14.63 4.28
CA GLY A 110 1.49 15.87 5.03
C GLY A 110 1.63 15.67 6.55
N LYS A 111 1.89 14.45 7.01
CA LYS A 111 2.24 14.20 8.42
C LYS A 111 3.71 14.53 8.66
N LYS A 112 4.01 15.17 9.79
CA LYS A 112 5.39 15.48 10.18
C LYS A 112 6.08 14.24 10.72
N LEU A 113 7.30 13.96 10.27
CA LEU A 113 8.11 12.81 10.70
C LEU A 113 8.29 12.78 12.23
N ARG A 114 8.47 13.96 12.85
CA ARG A 114 8.66 14.13 14.30
C ARG A 114 7.45 13.73 15.15
N ASN A 115 6.26 13.71 14.56
CA ASN A 115 5.03 13.39 15.27
C ASN A 115 4.72 11.87 15.26
N PHE A 116 5.57 11.07 14.60
CA PHE A 116 5.47 9.61 14.67
C PHE A 116 5.98 9.12 16.01
N LEU A 117 5.07 8.79 16.89
CA LEU A 117 5.36 8.10 18.15
C LEU A 117 5.67 6.62 17.85
N ILE A 118 6.47 5.99 18.71
CA ILE A 118 6.78 4.54 18.63
C ILE A 118 5.51 3.71 18.46
N LYS A 119 4.39 4.14 19.07
CA LYS A 119 3.06 3.52 18.91
C LYS A 119 2.54 3.51 17.48
N ASP A 120 2.90 4.51 16.66
CA ASP A 120 2.46 4.58 15.26
C ASP A 120 3.28 3.63 14.40
N TYR A 121 4.57 3.45 14.69
CA TYR A 121 5.39 2.41 14.05
C TYR A 121 4.88 1.01 14.36
N LEU A 122 4.50 0.73 15.61
CA LEU A 122 3.88 -0.54 16.00
C LEU A 122 2.53 -0.74 15.29
N LYS A 123 1.68 0.30 15.17
CA LYS A 123 0.42 0.21 14.41
C LYS A 123 0.66 -0.11 12.94
N ILE A 124 1.65 0.52 12.31
CA ILE A 124 2.02 0.27 10.91
C ILE A 124 2.54 -1.15 10.74
N PHE A 125 3.37 -1.63 11.67
CA PHE A 125 3.86 -3.01 11.67
C PHE A 125 2.72 -4.04 11.81
N PHE A 126 1.72 -3.75 12.65
CA PHE A 126 0.55 -4.62 12.84
C PHE A 126 -0.57 -4.40 11.82
N LEU A 127 -0.45 -3.39 10.93
CA LEU A 127 -1.46 -3.12 9.90
C LEU A 127 -1.75 -4.35 9.02
N PRO A 128 -0.76 -5.02 8.43
CA PRO A 128 -1.02 -6.21 7.61
C PRO A 128 -1.70 -7.32 8.40
N PHE A 129 -1.39 -7.49 9.69
CA PHE A 129 -2.03 -8.49 10.55
C PHE A 129 -3.51 -8.18 10.84
N LYS A 130 -3.93 -6.93 10.78
CA LYS A 130 -5.34 -6.54 10.90
C LYS A 130 -6.16 -6.83 9.66
N PHE A 131 -5.53 -6.84 8.49
CA PHE A 131 -6.21 -7.19 7.24
C PHE A 131 -6.49 -8.69 7.12
N ILE A 132 -5.67 -9.54 7.74
CA ILE A 132 -5.82 -11.00 7.68
C ILE A 132 -7.19 -11.45 8.22
N PRO A 133 -7.66 -11.06 9.43
CA PRO A 133 -8.99 -11.42 9.91
C PRO A 133 -10.12 -10.87 9.04
N SER A 134 -9.97 -9.63 8.53
CA SER A 134 -10.94 -9.02 7.63
C SER A 134 -11.07 -9.78 6.30
N LEU A 135 -9.96 -10.22 5.73
CA LEU A 135 -9.96 -11.07 4.53
C LEU A 135 -10.64 -12.42 4.81
N PHE A 136 -10.35 -13.05 5.95
CA PHE A 136 -11.00 -14.31 6.33
C PHE A 136 -12.50 -14.14 6.56
N GLN A 137 -12.94 -13.03 7.18
CA GLN A 137 -14.35 -12.71 7.34
C GLN A 137 -15.03 -12.49 5.99
N THR A 138 -14.43 -11.72 5.10
CA THR A 138 -14.95 -11.48 3.74
C THR A 138 -15.04 -12.77 2.94
N LEU A 139 -14.04 -13.64 3.02
CA LEU A 139 -14.06 -14.97 2.40
C LEU A 139 -15.15 -15.85 3.03
N ALA A 140 -15.27 -15.89 4.35
CA ALA A 140 -16.30 -16.64 5.05
C ALA A 140 -17.71 -16.15 4.66
N ASP A 141 -17.91 -14.84 4.52
CA ASP A 141 -19.18 -14.25 4.08
C ASP A 141 -19.52 -14.57 2.62
N LEU A 142 -18.51 -14.71 1.75
CA LEU A 142 -18.69 -15.18 0.37
C LEU A 142 -19.16 -16.63 0.30
N PHE A 143 -18.74 -17.48 1.25
CA PHE A 143 -19.13 -18.90 1.29
C PHE A 143 -20.42 -19.18 2.10
N GLN A 144 -20.88 -18.23 2.94
CA GLN A 144 -22.09 -18.39 3.77
C GLN A 144 -23.44 -18.30 3.02
N PRO A 145 -23.64 -17.61 1.87
CA PRO A 145 -24.96 -17.49 1.24
C PRO A 145 -25.51 -18.82 0.72
N VAL A 146 -24.65 -19.82 0.47
CA VAL A 146 -25.09 -21.12 -0.07
C VAL A 146 -25.74 -22.03 1.00
N ALA A 147 -25.30 -21.92 2.25
CA ALA A 147 -25.82 -22.77 3.33
C ALA A 147 -27.15 -22.25 3.92
N LYS A 148 -27.31 -20.92 3.99
CA LYS A 148 -28.48 -20.30 4.61
C LYS A 148 -29.75 -20.38 3.76
N ASN A 149 -29.63 -20.45 2.42
CA ASN A 149 -30.76 -20.60 1.51
C ASN A 149 -31.29 -22.04 1.46
N LYS A 150 -30.45 -23.05 1.66
CA LYS A 150 -30.90 -24.45 1.69
C LYS A 150 -31.78 -24.75 2.91
N GLY A 151 -31.52 -24.15 4.07
CA GLY A 151 -32.31 -24.34 5.28
C GLY A 151 -33.68 -23.69 5.25
N LYS A 152 -33.86 -22.58 4.52
CA LYS A 152 -35.17 -21.91 4.34
C LYS A 152 -36.02 -22.64 3.32
N ALA A 153 -35.45 -23.15 2.25
CA ALA A 153 -36.18 -23.93 1.23
C ALA A 153 -36.71 -25.26 1.79
N LEU A 154 -35.92 -25.96 2.62
CA LEU A 154 -36.35 -27.19 3.27
C LEU A 154 -37.51 -26.98 4.28
N ARG A 155 -37.54 -25.83 4.99
CA ARG A 155 -38.66 -25.53 5.92
C ARG A 155 -39.95 -25.12 5.23
N GLN A 156 -39.91 -24.66 3.97
CA GLN A 156 -41.12 -24.35 3.18
C GLN A 156 -41.73 -25.58 2.52
N VAL A 157 -40.97 -26.63 2.29
CA VAL A 157 -41.46 -27.89 1.68
C VAL A 157 -42.07 -28.83 2.74
N LEU A 158 -41.73 -28.63 4.02
CA LEU A 158 -42.20 -29.46 5.15
C LEU A 158 -43.40 -28.83 5.90
N LYS A 159 -44.01 -27.77 5.38
CA LYS A 159 -45.30 -27.23 5.83
C LYS A 159 -46.38 -27.44 4.76
#